data_f87721f8c4cd406539dbc71e0d6f686b
#
_entry.id   f87721f8c4cd406539dbc71e0d6f686b
#
_cell.length_a   1.000
_cell.length_b   1.000
_cell.length_c   1.000
_cell.angle_alpha   90.00
_cell.angle_beta   90.00
_cell.angle_gamma   90.00
#
_symmetry.space_group_name_H-M   'P 1'
#
loop_
_entity.id
_entity.type
_entity.pdbx_description
1 polymer ?
#
loop_
_entity_poly.entity_id
_entity_poly.type
_entity_poly.pdbx_seq_one_letter_code
_entity_poly.pdbx_strand_id
1 'polypeptide(L)'
;MKRQYSYILFLLPFLLACKPKAPTHVVDAGTADFTKFIAIGDGHTAGYMDDGLSLDGQKNSLGAMIQQQLMMAGAPAIEMPWMSDQNIGLSLNGLSRLILGYKTDCQGISSLSPVRYSLQGEAAAFLTSAYD
;
A
#
# COMPACT_ATOMS: atom_id res chain seq x y z
N MET A 1 -13.20 12.92 -52.37
CA MET A 1 -13.40 12.83 -50.89
C MET A 1 -14.19 11.60 -50.44
N LYS A 2 -15.12 11.04 -51.16
CA LYS A 2 -15.92 9.83 -50.79
C LYS A 2 -15.09 8.52 -50.63
N ARG A 3 -13.96 8.39 -51.32
CA ARG A 3 -13.15 7.16 -51.35
C ARG A 3 -12.25 6.97 -50.12
N GLN A 4 -11.89 8.04 -49.45
CA GLN A 4 -11.09 7.98 -48.22
C GLN A 4 -11.86 7.48 -46.98
N TYR A 5 -13.15 7.78 -46.87
CA TYR A 5 -13.96 7.34 -45.74
C TYR A 5 -14.27 5.84 -45.76
N SER A 6 -14.18 5.21 -46.95
CA SER A 6 -14.44 3.78 -47.11
C SER A 6 -13.36 2.94 -46.41
N TYR A 7 -12.11 3.39 -46.34
CA TYR A 7 -11.04 2.69 -45.67
C TYR A 7 -11.10 2.83 -44.13
N ILE A 8 -11.56 4.00 -43.65
CA ILE A 8 -11.78 4.25 -42.23
C ILE A 8 -12.89 3.36 -41.70
N LEU A 9 -13.97 3.19 -42.44
CA LEU A 9 -15.09 2.33 -42.06
C LEU A 9 -14.69 0.84 -42.00
N PHE A 10 -13.69 0.42 -42.78
CA PHE A 10 -13.19 -0.95 -42.80
C PHE A 10 -12.17 -1.23 -41.67
N LEU A 11 -11.51 -0.18 -41.15
CA LEU A 11 -10.55 -0.29 -40.04
C LEU A 11 -11.20 -0.31 -38.65
N LEU A 12 -12.42 0.25 -38.54
CA LEU A 12 -13.14 0.39 -37.26
C LEU A 12 -13.46 -0.93 -36.56
N PRO A 13 -13.88 -2.02 -37.27
CA PRO A 13 -14.16 -3.29 -36.59
C PRO A 13 -12.91 -4.01 -36.06
N PHE A 14 -11.72 -3.70 -36.57
CA PHE A 14 -10.46 -4.29 -36.05
C PHE A 14 -10.08 -3.79 -34.66
N LEU A 15 -10.52 -2.60 -34.25
CA LEU A 15 -10.26 -2.04 -32.94
C LEU A 15 -11.18 -2.62 -31.84
N LEU A 16 -12.28 -3.27 -32.22
CA LEU A 16 -13.24 -3.87 -31.29
C LEU A 16 -13.02 -5.36 -31.03
N ALA A 17 -12.08 -5.99 -31.73
CA ALA A 17 -11.90 -7.44 -31.72
C ALA A 17 -11.06 -7.99 -30.55
N CYS A 18 -10.34 -7.14 -29.78
CA CYS A 18 -9.50 -7.59 -28.69
C CYS A 18 -10.14 -7.32 -27.33
N LYS A 19 -11.07 -8.18 -26.92
CA LYS A 19 -11.42 -8.35 -25.50
C LYS A 19 -10.83 -9.69 -25.04
N PRO A 20 -9.63 -9.72 -24.45
CA PRO A 20 -9.14 -10.94 -23.85
C PRO A 20 -10.09 -11.34 -22.72
N LYS A 21 -10.73 -12.47 -22.87
CA LYS A 21 -11.52 -13.07 -21.79
C LYS A 21 -10.54 -13.66 -20.82
N ALA A 22 -10.18 -12.91 -19.77
CA ALA A 22 -9.37 -13.45 -18.70
C ALA A 22 -10.13 -14.64 -18.07
N PRO A 23 -9.49 -15.82 -17.95
CA PRO A 23 -10.10 -16.93 -17.24
C PRO A 23 -10.35 -16.47 -15.79
N THR A 24 -11.58 -16.66 -15.32
CA THR A 24 -11.91 -16.49 -13.89
C THR A 24 -11.30 -17.67 -13.15
N HIS A 25 -10.11 -17.46 -12.58
CA HIS A 25 -9.56 -18.40 -11.62
C HIS A 25 -10.32 -18.24 -10.30
N VAL A 26 -10.94 -19.33 -9.87
CA VAL A 26 -11.41 -19.43 -8.47
C VAL A 26 -10.16 -19.61 -7.62
N VAL A 27 -9.93 -18.72 -6.69
CA VAL A 27 -8.81 -18.81 -5.73
C VAL A 27 -9.17 -19.92 -4.75
N ASP A 28 -8.34 -20.95 -4.66
CA ASP A 28 -8.53 -22.11 -3.79
C ASP A 28 -7.19 -22.46 -3.13
N ALA A 29 -7.22 -22.81 -1.87
CA ALA A 29 -6.06 -23.25 -1.11
C ALA A 29 -5.52 -24.61 -1.59
N GLY A 30 -6.34 -25.40 -2.31
CA GLY A 30 -5.98 -26.78 -2.68
C GLY A 30 -5.74 -27.64 -1.42
N THR A 31 -4.55 -28.23 -1.32
CA THR A 31 -4.10 -29.01 -0.16
C THR A 31 -3.25 -28.21 0.83
N ALA A 32 -3.06 -26.92 0.60
CA ALA A 32 -2.27 -26.06 1.47
C ALA A 32 -3.07 -25.67 2.72
N ASP A 33 -2.42 -25.67 3.87
CA ASP A 33 -2.96 -25.23 5.15
C ASP A 33 -2.44 -23.83 5.48
N PHE A 34 -3.32 -22.85 5.44
CA PHE A 34 -3.01 -21.45 5.75
C PHE A 34 -3.52 -21.01 7.14
N THR A 35 -3.78 -21.95 8.04
CA THR A 35 -4.26 -21.64 9.39
C THR A 35 -3.26 -20.83 10.22
N LYS A 36 -1.98 -20.90 9.85
CA LYS A 36 -0.89 -20.12 10.47
C LYS A 36 -0.03 -19.50 9.40
N PHE A 37 0.13 -18.20 9.48
CA PHE A 37 1.03 -17.42 8.63
C PHE A 37 1.87 -16.48 9.48
N ILE A 38 3.17 -16.49 9.29
CA ILE A 38 4.11 -15.60 9.96
C ILE A 38 4.95 -14.91 8.87
N ALA A 39 4.96 -13.58 8.86
CA ALA A 39 5.83 -12.79 7.99
C ALA A 39 7.01 -12.25 8.81
N ILE A 40 8.21 -12.59 8.39
CA ILE A 40 9.46 -12.09 8.98
C ILE A 40 10.23 -11.38 7.87
N GLY A 41 10.67 -10.16 8.13
CA GLY A 41 11.41 -9.39 7.15
C GLY A 41 11.85 -8.03 7.66
N ASP A 42 12.20 -7.17 6.74
CA ASP A 42 12.67 -5.81 6.95
C ASP A 42 11.55 -4.76 6.94
N GLY A 43 11.94 -3.49 6.78
CA GLY A 43 11.01 -2.37 6.70
C GLY A 43 9.96 -2.48 5.58
N HIS A 44 10.29 -3.12 4.45
CA HIS A 44 9.32 -3.32 3.37
C HIS A 44 8.24 -4.33 3.77
N THR A 45 8.64 -5.37 4.49
CA THR A 45 7.70 -6.37 5.03
C THR A 45 6.79 -5.76 6.07
N ALA A 46 7.31 -4.85 6.90
CA ALA A 46 6.55 -4.14 7.91
C ALA A 46 5.74 -2.96 7.36
N GLY A 47 6.07 -2.45 6.18
CA GLY A 47 5.46 -1.25 5.60
C GLY A 47 6.08 0.07 6.06
N TYR A 48 7.39 0.04 6.40
CA TYR A 48 8.13 1.25 6.72
C TYR A 48 8.35 2.08 5.47
N MET A 49 7.81 3.29 5.46
CA MET A 49 7.89 4.25 4.35
C MET A 49 7.89 5.68 4.88
N ASP A 50 8.36 6.63 4.10
CA ASP A 50 8.40 8.05 4.47
C ASP A 50 9.13 8.30 5.81
N ASP A 51 10.22 7.57 6.02
CA ASP A 51 11.00 7.58 7.28
C ASP A 51 10.15 7.29 8.52
N GLY A 52 9.16 6.38 8.41
CA GLY A 52 8.36 5.96 9.54
C GLY A 52 7.47 4.76 9.27
N LEU A 53 7.13 4.03 10.32
CA LEU A 53 6.08 3.02 10.32
C LEU A 53 4.74 3.73 10.57
N SER A 54 3.78 3.54 9.69
CA SER A 54 2.45 4.16 9.79
C SER A 54 1.37 3.19 9.37
N LEU A 55 0.12 3.45 9.72
CA LEU A 55 -1.01 2.61 9.34
C LEU A 55 -1.14 2.45 7.82
N ASP A 56 -0.95 3.55 7.06
CA ASP A 56 -0.98 3.49 5.59
C ASP A 56 0.15 2.62 5.04
N GLY A 57 1.36 2.75 5.58
CA GLY A 57 2.49 1.90 5.22
C GLY A 57 2.22 0.44 5.52
N GLN A 58 1.70 0.14 6.71
CA GLN A 58 1.38 -1.23 7.12
C GLN A 58 0.32 -1.88 6.22
N LYS A 59 -0.77 -1.15 5.89
CA LYS A 59 -1.82 -1.66 4.99
C LYS A 59 -1.32 -1.96 3.58
N ASN A 60 -0.28 -1.29 3.15
CA ASN A 60 0.38 -1.47 1.85
C ASN A 60 1.69 -2.25 1.95
N SER A 61 1.97 -2.88 3.07
CA SER A 61 3.15 -3.70 3.29
C SER A 61 3.08 -5.02 2.53
N LEU A 62 4.24 -5.62 2.27
CA LEU A 62 4.30 -6.94 1.66
C LEU A 62 3.54 -7.98 2.49
N GLY A 63 3.67 -7.94 3.83
CA GLY A 63 2.95 -8.83 4.74
C GLY A 63 1.43 -8.71 4.61
N ALA A 64 0.91 -7.48 4.61
CA ALA A 64 -0.51 -7.22 4.46
C ALA A 64 -1.06 -7.64 3.09
N MET A 65 -0.32 -7.38 2.01
CA MET A 65 -0.73 -7.80 0.67
C MET A 65 -0.79 -9.32 0.52
N ILE A 66 0.20 -10.05 1.04
CA ILE A 66 0.19 -11.52 1.04
C ILE A 66 -0.97 -12.04 1.89
N GLN A 67 -1.19 -11.48 3.08
CA GLN A 67 -2.32 -11.84 3.92
C GLN A 67 -3.65 -11.71 3.19
N GLN A 68 -3.87 -10.60 2.49
CA GLN A 68 -5.10 -10.40 1.71
C GLN A 68 -5.30 -11.49 0.65
N GLN A 69 -4.23 -11.91 -0.03
CA GLN A 69 -4.31 -13.00 -1.01
C GLN A 69 -4.61 -14.34 -0.34
N LEU A 70 -3.98 -14.63 0.80
CA LEU A 70 -4.24 -15.86 1.55
C LEU A 70 -5.68 -15.92 2.08
N MET A 71 -6.24 -14.79 2.54
CA MET A 71 -7.64 -14.71 2.95
C MET A 71 -8.60 -15.03 1.80
N MET A 72 -8.28 -14.63 0.56
CA MET A 72 -9.07 -15.02 -0.62
C MET A 72 -9.04 -16.54 -0.86
N ALA A 73 -7.96 -17.22 -0.43
CA ALA A 73 -7.82 -18.67 -0.48
C ALA A 73 -8.37 -19.37 0.77
N GLY A 74 -9.07 -18.67 1.66
CA GLY A 74 -9.70 -19.23 2.85
C GLY A 74 -8.86 -19.19 4.13
N ALA A 75 -7.73 -18.49 4.14
CA ALA A 75 -6.97 -18.28 5.37
C ALA A 75 -7.75 -17.39 6.36
N PRO A 76 -7.58 -17.59 7.69
CA PRO A 76 -8.13 -16.69 8.69
C PRO A 76 -7.45 -15.30 8.60
N ALA A 77 -8.13 -14.28 9.11
CA ALA A 77 -7.50 -12.98 9.31
C ALA A 77 -6.36 -13.10 10.34
N ILE A 78 -5.24 -12.43 10.05
CA ILE A 78 -4.09 -12.38 10.94
C ILE A 78 -4.19 -11.08 11.74
N GLU A 79 -4.01 -11.17 13.04
CA GLU A 79 -3.88 -9.99 13.89
C GLU A 79 -2.51 -9.35 13.64
N MET A 80 -2.54 -8.09 13.25
CA MET A 80 -1.33 -7.29 13.06
C MET A 80 -1.33 -6.15 14.09
N PRO A 81 -0.18 -5.82 14.67
CA PRO A 81 -0.05 -4.67 15.57
C PRO A 81 -0.10 -3.37 14.74
N TRP A 82 -1.31 -2.91 14.46
CA TRP A 82 -1.53 -1.73 13.64
C TRP A 82 -1.14 -0.45 14.38
N MET A 83 -0.49 0.46 13.67
CA MET A 83 -0.35 1.84 14.10
C MET A 83 -1.72 2.52 14.18
N SER A 84 -1.80 3.66 14.90
CA SER A 84 -3.06 4.38 15.05
C SER A 84 -3.61 4.90 13.71
N ASP A 85 -4.92 5.11 13.66
CA ASP A 85 -5.62 5.65 12.51
C ASP A 85 -5.30 7.13 12.23
N GLN A 86 -4.70 7.85 13.16
CA GLN A 86 -4.17 9.19 12.96
C GLN A 86 -3.02 9.22 11.95
N ASN A 87 -2.38 8.07 11.73
CA ASN A 87 -1.36 7.89 10.70
C ASN A 87 -0.14 8.81 10.83
N ILE A 88 0.16 9.22 12.05
CA ILE A 88 1.30 10.07 12.38
C ILE A 88 2.61 9.35 12.06
N GLY A 89 2.65 8.05 12.35
CA GLY A 89 3.79 7.19 12.13
C GLY A 89 4.89 7.34 13.17
N LEU A 90 5.80 6.37 13.16
CA LEU A 90 6.94 6.30 14.08
C LEU A 90 8.20 5.93 13.30
N SER A 91 9.20 6.82 13.33
CA SER A 91 10.55 6.54 12.82
C SER A 91 11.39 5.80 13.86
N LEU A 92 12.52 5.25 13.42
CA LEU A 92 13.51 4.62 14.33
C LEU A 92 14.04 5.59 15.40
N ASN A 93 13.95 6.90 15.16
CA ASN A 93 14.37 7.92 16.12
C ASN A 93 13.22 8.43 17.01
N GLY A 94 12.06 7.78 17.00
CA GLY A 94 10.90 8.20 17.78
C GLY A 94 10.17 9.43 17.24
N LEU A 95 10.51 9.89 16.04
CA LEU A 95 9.86 11.02 15.39
C LEU A 95 8.72 10.53 14.49
N SER A 96 7.79 11.44 14.14
CA SER A 96 6.74 11.15 13.16
C SER A 96 7.31 10.94 11.76
N ARG A 97 6.54 10.27 10.90
CA ARG A 97 6.89 10.09 9.48
C ARG A 97 7.02 11.42 8.74
N LEU A 98 7.68 11.39 7.59
CA LEU A 98 7.77 12.54 6.69
C LEU A 98 6.51 12.65 5.84
N ILE A 99 6.09 13.86 5.58
CA ILE A 99 5.06 14.21 4.59
C ILE A 99 5.57 15.31 3.68
N LEU A 100 4.92 15.49 2.54
CA LEU A 100 5.19 16.64 1.69
C LEU A 100 4.51 17.87 2.26
N GLY A 101 5.29 18.87 2.61
CA GLY A 101 4.81 20.13 3.18
C GLY A 101 5.67 21.32 2.77
N TYR A 102 5.28 22.52 3.15
CA TYR A 102 6.07 23.70 2.88
C TYR A 102 7.11 23.92 3.97
N LYS A 103 8.36 24.14 3.55
CA LYS A 103 9.47 24.52 4.43
C LYS A 103 10.06 25.84 3.92
N THR A 104 10.23 26.79 4.84
CA THR A 104 10.89 28.06 4.54
C THR A 104 12.39 27.91 4.84
N ASP A 105 13.22 28.28 3.90
CA ASP A 105 14.67 28.29 4.05
C ASP A 105 15.17 29.54 4.83
N CYS A 106 16.49 29.61 5.04
CA CYS A 106 17.11 30.73 5.73
C CYS A 106 17.07 32.07 4.94
N GLN A 107 16.67 32.02 3.67
CA GLN A 107 16.48 33.19 2.80
C GLN A 107 15.02 33.64 2.77
N GLY A 108 14.12 32.96 3.50
CA GLY A 108 12.70 33.28 3.56
C GLY A 108 11.89 32.73 2.39
N ILE A 109 12.48 31.84 1.55
CA ILE A 109 11.80 31.24 0.42
C ILE A 109 11.12 29.94 0.87
N SER A 110 9.81 29.84 0.64
CA SER A 110 9.03 28.65 0.93
C SER A 110 8.98 27.73 -0.28
N SER A 111 9.33 26.46 -0.09
CA SER A 111 9.27 25.40 -1.11
C SER A 111 8.68 24.13 -0.55
N LEU A 112 8.11 23.28 -1.44
CA LEU A 112 7.68 21.94 -1.08
C LEU A 112 8.88 21.08 -0.72
N SER A 113 8.85 20.52 0.48
CA SER A 113 9.95 19.72 1.04
C SER A 113 9.41 18.63 1.95
N PRO A 114 10.17 17.56 2.22
CA PRO A 114 9.83 16.62 3.28
C PRO A 114 9.86 17.31 4.63
N VAL A 115 8.74 17.26 5.35
CA VAL A 115 8.60 17.79 6.71
C VAL A 115 8.02 16.71 7.62
N ARG A 116 8.26 16.78 8.92
CA ARG A 116 7.64 15.85 9.87
C ARG A 116 6.15 16.14 9.98
N TYR A 117 5.34 15.07 10.02
CA TYR A 117 3.89 15.17 10.17
C TYR A 117 3.50 15.84 11.49
N SER A 118 4.16 15.44 12.57
CA SER A 118 4.06 16.10 13.88
C SER A 118 5.41 16.03 14.59
N LEU A 119 5.53 16.74 15.73
CA LEU A 119 6.75 16.72 16.55
C LEU A 119 6.93 15.42 17.35
N GLN A 120 5.86 14.61 17.50
CA GLN A 120 5.86 13.37 18.27
C GLN A 120 5.34 12.21 17.42
N GLY A 121 6.01 11.07 17.53
CA GLY A 121 5.58 9.80 16.91
C GLY A 121 4.51 9.07 17.74
N GLU A 122 4.07 7.93 17.26
CA GLU A 122 3.00 7.10 17.85
C GLU A 122 3.51 5.98 18.77
N ALA A 123 4.72 6.12 19.33
CA ALA A 123 5.40 5.05 20.06
C ALA A 123 4.55 4.43 21.19
N ALA A 124 3.82 5.26 21.94
CA ALA A 124 3.03 4.77 23.07
C ALA A 124 1.82 3.92 22.63
N ALA A 125 1.15 4.32 21.55
CA ALA A 125 0.00 3.58 21.02
C ALA A 125 0.40 2.22 20.43
N PHE A 126 1.56 2.15 19.77
CA PHE A 126 2.07 0.90 19.21
C PHE A 126 2.41 -0.14 20.29
N LEU A 127 3.06 0.28 21.38
CA LEU A 127 3.48 -0.63 22.45
C LEU A 127 2.30 -1.18 23.25
N THR A 128 1.21 -0.45 23.38
CA THR A 128 0.02 -0.92 24.10
C THR A 128 -0.82 -1.90 23.29
N SER A 129 -0.90 -1.75 21.98
CA SER A 129 -1.68 -2.66 21.13
C SER A 129 -0.99 -3.99 20.79
N ALA A 130 0.32 -4.06 20.97
CA ALA A 130 1.09 -5.27 20.64
C ALA A 130 1.12 -6.32 21.78
N TYR A 131 0.65 -5.99 22.99
CA TYR A 131 0.79 -6.83 24.19
C TYR A 131 -0.53 -7.02 24.97
N ASP A 132 -1.66 -6.49 24.48
CA ASP A 132 -3.00 -6.78 24.97
C ASP A 132 -3.63 -7.93 24.19
#